data_85184dc25ffe6a989f90ac8578dd56fd
#
_entry.id   85184dc25ffe6a989f90ac8578dd56fd
#
_cell.length_a   1.000
_cell.length_b   1.000
_cell.length_c   1.000
_cell.angle_alpha   90.00
_cell.angle_beta   90.00
_cell.angle_gamma   90.00
#
_symmetry.space_group_name_H-M   'P 1'
#
loop_
_entity.id
_entity.type
_entity.pdbx_description
1 polymer ?
#
loop_
_entity_poly.entity_id
_entity_poly.type
_entity_poly.pdbx_seq_one_letter_code
_entity_poly.pdbx_strand_id
1 'polypeptide(L)'
;VTRFLPIIALVACGAFATPRPAAALPDAPLPDGLSTEERRDIEVFRRASASVVFITNFTRQVDFFSFDAVETPAGTGSGFVWDKNGHIVTNFHVIEDGTKFSVTLGDAEYDAVLVGAAPDKDLAVLKVEAPPGRLVPLEVGHSGDLVVGQRVLAVGNPFGFDHTLTTGVVSGLGRELRSPSGRRIRDVIQTDAAINPGNSGGPLLDSSGRLIGINSALFSPSGASAGIGFAVPIDTVNRLVPQLIRYGRIKQPGIAGVTLVSDAIARANGLEGVAIYQVEEGSPSDAAGLSGITLTRSRRPRLGDVIVSVDGKRVFSQQDLFDAFETAGVGATVKLGVADGRTDKRREVRVKLYDLR
;
A
#
# COMPACT_ATOMS: atom_id res chain seq x y z
N VAL A 1 36.18 26.64 64.88
CA VAL A 1 36.58 27.38 63.68
C VAL A 1 36.74 26.37 62.59
N THR A 2 35.64 26.10 61.83
CA THR A 2 35.59 25.13 60.73
C THR A 2 35.61 25.91 59.45
N ARG A 3 36.69 25.74 58.65
CA ARG A 3 36.84 26.38 57.38
C ARG A 3 36.11 25.55 56.29
N PHE A 4 35.10 26.11 55.64
CA PHE A 4 34.50 25.60 54.41
C PHE A 4 35.37 25.99 53.19
N LEU A 5 35.85 25.00 52.44
CA LEU A 5 36.41 25.21 51.10
C LEU A 5 35.25 25.15 50.08
N PRO A 6 35.19 26.07 49.09
CA PRO A 6 34.24 25.96 48.01
C PRO A 6 34.74 24.97 46.94
N ILE A 7 33.88 23.99 46.62
CA ILE A 7 34.10 23.11 45.48
C ILE A 7 33.71 23.89 44.20
N ILE A 8 34.69 24.23 43.39
CA ILE A 8 34.47 24.78 42.04
C ILE A 8 34.15 23.61 41.11
N ALA A 9 32.88 23.48 40.72
CA ALA A 9 32.46 22.55 39.69
C ALA A 9 32.87 23.09 38.31
N LEU A 10 33.84 22.42 37.71
CA LEU A 10 34.26 22.69 36.32
C LEU A 10 33.18 22.14 35.39
N VAL A 11 32.31 22.99 34.85
CA VAL A 11 31.38 22.62 33.79
C VAL A 11 32.17 22.51 32.50
N ALA A 12 32.49 21.28 32.08
CA ALA A 12 33.06 21.00 30.78
C ALA A 12 31.95 21.25 29.72
N CYS A 13 32.06 22.38 29.04
CA CYS A 13 31.23 22.70 27.87
C CYS A 13 31.63 21.74 26.74
N GLY A 14 30.98 20.58 26.66
CA GLY A 14 31.09 19.67 25.51
C GLY A 14 30.53 20.37 24.28
N ALA A 15 31.41 20.74 23.34
CA ALA A 15 31.00 21.18 22.03
C ALA A 15 30.25 20.03 21.36
N PHE A 16 28.92 20.12 21.31
CA PHE A 16 28.12 19.27 20.42
C PHE A 16 28.55 19.62 18.99
N ALA A 17 29.29 18.70 18.37
CA ALA A 17 29.55 18.78 16.95
C ALA A 17 28.20 18.79 16.23
N THR A 18 27.88 19.89 15.55
CA THR A 18 26.73 19.97 14.67
C THR A 18 26.87 18.84 13.64
N PRO A 19 25.82 17.99 13.46
CA PRO A 19 25.88 16.96 12.44
C PRO A 19 26.11 17.64 11.10
N ARG A 20 27.17 17.23 10.43
CA ARG A 20 27.50 17.70 9.08
C ARG A 20 26.39 17.18 8.17
N PRO A 21 25.70 18.02 7.36
CA PRO A 21 24.70 17.52 6.43
C PRO A 21 25.39 16.48 5.54
N ALA A 22 24.81 15.29 5.47
CA ALA A 22 25.26 14.26 4.55
C ALA A 22 25.09 14.82 3.14
N ALA A 23 26.18 15.21 2.52
CA ALA A 23 26.19 15.57 1.12
C ALA A 23 25.65 14.36 0.35
N ALA A 24 24.67 14.59 -0.55
CA ALA A 24 24.32 13.61 -1.58
C ALA A 24 25.62 12.98 -2.05
N LEU A 25 25.69 11.63 -2.05
CA LEU A 25 26.93 10.94 -2.45
C LEU A 25 27.31 11.44 -3.84
N PRO A 26 28.34 12.32 -3.96
CA PRO A 26 28.67 12.91 -5.24
C PRO A 26 29.23 11.82 -6.15
N ASP A 27 29.38 12.13 -7.43
CA ASP A 27 30.03 11.36 -8.48
C ASP A 27 31.51 10.99 -8.18
N ALA A 28 31.80 10.66 -6.94
CA ALA A 28 33.11 10.16 -6.57
C ALA A 28 33.40 8.88 -7.38
N PRO A 29 34.55 8.78 -8.03
CA PRO A 29 34.90 7.58 -8.77
C PRO A 29 34.82 6.36 -7.85
N LEU A 30 34.28 5.27 -8.40
CA LEU A 30 34.18 4.03 -7.64
C LEU A 30 35.60 3.48 -7.38
N PRO A 31 35.83 2.88 -6.19
CA PRO A 31 37.09 2.26 -5.87
C PRO A 31 37.46 1.19 -6.91
N ASP A 32 38.80 1.04 -7.12
CA ASP A 32 39.31 -0.09 -7.88
C ASP A 32 39.06 -1.41 -7.13
N GLY A 33 38.84 -2.51 -7.88
CA GLY A 33 38.68 -3.84 -7.28
C GLY A 33 37.24 -4.25 -6.97
N LEU A 34 36.25 -3.38 -7.19
CA LEU A 34 34.85 -3.77 -7.10
C LEU A 34 34.47 -4.73 -8.24
N SER A 35 33.69 -5.76 -7.91
CA SER A 35 33.06 -6.63 -8.90
C SER A 35 32.05 -5.88 -9.78
N THR A 36 31.69 -6.48 -10.90
CA THR A 36 30.66 -5.91 -11.78
C THR A 36 29.31 -5.78 -11.08
N GLU A 37 28.98 -6.72 -10.19
CA GLU A 37 27.72 -6.67 -9.42
C GLU A 37 27.73 -5.53 -8.41
N GLU A 38 28.82 -5.38 -7.63
CA GLU A 38 28.94 -4.30 -6.65
C GLU A 38 28.84 -2.93 -7.32
N ARG A 39 29.52 -2.75 -8.47
CA ARG A 39 29.44 -1.51 -9.24
C ARG A 39 28.00 -1.22 -9.66
N ARG A 40 27.29 -2.22 -10.15
CA ARG A 40 25.88 -2.09 -10.56
C ARG A 40 24.99 -1.70 -9.38
N ASP A 41 25.10 -2.39 -8.25
CA ASP A 41 24.31 -2.08 -7.05
C ASP A 41 24.55 -0.65 -6.56
N ILE A 42 25.81 -0.21 -6.55
CA ILE A 42 26.16 1.16 -6.16
C ILE A 42 25.56 2.18 -7.14
N GLU A 43 25.64 1.94 -8.44
CA GLU A 43 25.09 2.83 -9.46
C GLU A 43 23.56 2.90 -9.38
N VAL A 44 22.87 1.76 -9.18
CA VAL A 44 21.42 1.71 -8.98
C VAL A 44 21.04 2.49 -7.73
N PHE A 45 21.74 2.26 -6.62
CA PHE A 45 21.48 2.96 -5.36
C PHE A 45 21.66 4.48 -5.49
N ARG A 46 22.77 4.93 -6.10
CA ARG A 46 23.04 6.37 -6.32
C ARG A 46 21.92 7.04 -7.13
N ARG A 47 21.47 6.39 -8.21
CA ARG A 47 20.36 6.91 -9.04
C ARG A 47 19.04 6.93 -8.29
N ALA A 48 18.72 5.84 -7.61
CA ALA A 48 17.45 5.70 -6.90
C ALA A 48 17.34 6.64 -5.70
N SER A 49 18.44 6.91 -4.99
CA SER A 49 18.46 7.79 -3.82
C SER A 49 17.94 9.20 -4.12
N ALA A 50 18.13 9.70 -5.34
CA ALA A 50 17.59 11.00 -5.75
C ALA A 50 16.05 11.04 -5.81
N SER A 51 15.42 9.87 -5.87
CA SER A 51 13.96 9.71 -5.93
C SER A 51 13.35 9.35 -4.58
N VAL A 52 14.14 8.83 -3.62
CA VAL A 52 13.65 8.30 -2.35
C VAL A 52 13.57 9.40 -1.32
N VAL A 53 12.43 9.49 -0.65
CA VAL A 53 12.14 10.52 0.34
C VAL A 53 11.93 9.92 1.72
N PHE A 54 12.16 10.74 2.74
CA PHE A 54 11.73 10.49 4.11
C PHE A 54 10.39 11.17 4.35
N ILE A 55 9.49 10.48 5.04
CA ILE A 55 8.15 10.99 5.37
C ILE A 55 8.02 11.01 6.88
N THR A 56 7.60 12.17 7.40
CA THR A 56 7.19 12.32 8.81
C THR A 56 5.68 12.52 8.85
N ASN A 57 5.05 11.71 9.68
CA ASN A 57 3.63 11.78 10.00
C ASN A 57 3.45 12.45 11.36
N PHE A 58 2.58 13.46 11.44
CA PHE A 58 2.28 14.18 12.68
C PHE A 58 0.84 13.95 13.08
N THR A 59 0.62 13.72 14.37
CA THR A 59 -0.71 13.70 14.99
C THR A 59 -0.91 14.93 15.85
N ARG A 60 -2.16 15.34 16.00
CA ARG A 60 -2.55 16.43 16.85
C ARG A 60 -2.94 15.87 18.22
N GLN A 61 -2.17 16.21 19.24
CA GLN A 61 -2.46 15.89 20.63
C GLN A 61 -2.88 17.18 21.35
N VAL A 62 -3.93 17.10 22.17
CA VAL A 62 -4.32 18.20 23.04
C VAL A 62 -3.56 18.05 24.35
N ASP A 63 -2.73 19.04 24.67
CA ASP A 63 -2.08 19.10 25.98
C ASP A 63 -3.16 19.30 27.07
N PHE A 64 -3.19 18.38 28.02
CA PHE A 64 -4.23 18.36 29.06
C PHE A 64 -4.18 19.59 29.99
N PHE A 65 -3.03 20.25 30.11
CA PHE A 65 -2.85 21.40 31.00
C PHE A 65 -3.05 22.74 30.32
N SER A 66 -2.59 22.86 29.07
CA SER A 66 -2.72 24.14 28.31
C SER A 66 -3.96 24.18 27.44
N PHE A 67 -4.61 23.03 27.17
CA PHE A 67 -5.66 22.86 26.15
C PHE A 67 -5.23 23.25 24.73
N ASP A 68 -3.93 23.44 24.51
CA ASP A 68 -3.37 23.71 23.21
C ASP A 68 -3.20 22.43 22.39
N ALA A 69 -3.47 22.52 21.09
CA ALA A 69 -3.23 21.41 20.18
C ALA A 69 -1.76 21.45 19.74
N VAL A 70 -0.98 20.46 20.18
CA VAL A 70 0.43 20.30 19.83
C VAL A 70 0.55 19.22 18.73
N GLU A 71 1.28 19.54 17.66
CA GLU A 71 1.64 18.56 16.63
C GLU A 71 2.86 17.78 17.11
N THR A 72 2.72 16.46 17.24
CA THR A 72 3.80 15.56 17.63
C THR A 72 4.07 14.55 16.54
N PRO A 73 5.34 14.23 16.22
CA PRO A 73 5.67 13.14 15.31
C PRO A 73 5.06 11.83 15.80
N ALA A 74 4.28 11.16 14.96
CA ALA A 74 3.60 9.91 15.29
C ALA A 74 4.22 8.70 14.59
N GLY A 75 4.87 8.93 13.46
CA GLY A 75 5.51 7.87 12.69
C GLY A 75 6.41 8.42 11.59
N THR A 76 7.24 7.55 11.09
CA THR A 76 8.13 7.86 9.97
C THR A 76 8.20 6.70 8.99
N GLY A 77 8.56 6.98 7.75
CA GLY A 77 8.78 5.98 6.72
C GLY A 77 9.44 6.57 5.50
N SER A 78 9.53 5.77 4.47
CA SER A 78 10.03 6.19 3.17
C SER A 78 8.90 6.38 2.16
N GLY A 79 9.22 7.06 1.08
CA GLY A 79 8.42 7.13 -0.13
C GLY A 79 9.32 7.35 -1.33
N PHE A 80 8.74 7.55 -2.48
CA PHE A 80 9.50 7.90 -3.67
C PHE A 80 8.71 8.82 -4.59
N VAL A 81 9.45 9.61 -5.37
CA VAL A 81 8.88 10.52 -6.37
C VAL A 81 8.23 9.71 -7.48
N TRP A 82 6.92 9.89 -7.65
CA TRP A 82 6.14 9.21 -8.68
C TRP A 82 6.22 9.93 -10.03
N ASP A 83 6.09 11.26 -10.00
CA ASP A 83 6.11 12.07 -11.19
C ASP A 83 6.74 13.45 -10.96
N LYS A 84 6.92 14.21 -12.05
CA LYS A 84 7.46 15.58 -12.00
C LYS A 84 6.46 16.62 -11.49
N ASN A 85 5.23 16.21 -11.18
CA ASN A 85 4.23 17.09 -10.60
C ASN A 85 4.27 17.12 -9.07
N GLY A 86 5.16 16.34 -8.43
CA GLY A 86 5.33 16.31 -6.98
C GLY A 86 4.49 15.27 -6.28
N HIS A 87 3.95 14.30 -6.97
CA HIS A 87 3.30 13.17 -6.33
C HIS A 87 4.35 12.23 -5.74
N ILE A 88 4.16 11.89 -4.48
CA ILE A 88 5.00 10.97 -3.71
C ILE A 88 4.15 9.75 -3.37
N VAL A 89 4.65 8.57 -3.70
CA VAL A 89 3.99 7.30 -3.36
C VAL A 89 4.64 6.70 -2.14
N THR A 90 3.82 6.17 -1.23
CA THR A 90 4.24 5.51 0.00
C THR A 90 3.20 4.46 0.42
N ASN A 91 3.45 3.75 1.53
CA ASN A 91 2.44 2.89 2.14
C ASN A 91 1.41 3.70 2.93
N PHE A 92 0.18 3.16 3.04
CA PHE A 92 -0.86 3.77 3.85
C PHE A 92 -0.50 3.80 5.34
N HIS A 93 0.06 2.70 5.87
CA HIS A 93 0.42 2.63 7.29
C HIS A 93 1.51 3.64 7.71
N VAL A 94 2.28 4.20 6.76
CA VAL A 94 3.26 5.28 7.04
C VAL A 94 2.54 6.59 7.39
N ILE A 95 1.34 6.80 6.84
CA ILE A 95 0.56 8.04 7.00
C ILE A 95 -0.70 7.86 7.86
N GLU A 96 -0.94 6.65 8.35
CA GLU A 96 -2.12 6.32 9.15
C GLU A 96 -2.18 7.20 10.41
N ASP A 97 -3.39 7.63 10.78
CA ASP A 97 -3.68 8.54 11.89
C ASP A 97 -3.03 9.93 11.81
N GLY A 98 -2.37 10.25 10.69
CA GLY A 98 -1.72 11.54 10.48
C GLY A 98 -2.70 12.66 10.16
N THR A 99 -2.45 13.83 10.77
CA THR A 99 -3.17 15.08 10.48
C THR A 99 -2.36 16.05 9.64
N LYS A 100 -1.02 15.90 9.65
CA LYS A 100 -0.07 16.68 8.86
C LYS A 100 1.08 15.78 8.44
N PHE A 101 1.68 16.08 7.30
CA PHE A 101 2.79 15.31 6.73
C PHE A 101 3.88 16.25 6.28
N SER A 102 5.14 15.84 6.46
CA SER A 102 6.28 16.45 5.80
C SER A 102 7.06 15.40 5.00
N VAL A 103 7.70 15.86 3.95
CA VAL A 103 8.52 15.04 3.06
C VAL A 103 9.89 15.69 2.93
N THR A 104 10.93 14.96 3.33
CA THR A 104 12.33 15.37 3.11
C THR A 104 12.85 14.74 1.83
N LEU A 105 13.24 15.57 0.88
CA LEU A 105 13.84 15.18 -0.40
C LEU A 105 15.24 15.80 -0.52
N GLY A 106 16.25 14.97 -0.42
CA GLY A 106 17.64 15.40 -0.33
C GLY A 106 17.90 16.21 0.94
N ASP A 107 18.23 17.48 0.80
CA ASP A 107 18.54 18.42 1.88
C ASP A 107 17.36 19.34 2.28
N ALA A 108 16.21 19.19 1.64
CA ALA A 108 15.07 20.08 1.83
C ALA A 108 13.83 19.33 2.32
N GLU A 109 13.12 19.97 3.25
CA GLU A 109 11.83 19.51 3.77
C GLU A 109 10.68 20.31 3.14
N TYR A 110 9.61 19.61 2.79
CA TYR A 110 8.41 20.18 2.18
C TYR A 110 7.18 19.75 2.96
N ASP A 111 6.25 20.67 3.18
CA ASP A 111 4.91 20.32 3.62
C ASP A 111 4.23 19.46 2.54
N ALA A 112 3.57 18.40 2.98
CA ALA A 112 2.91 17.47 2.08
C ALA A 112 1.40 17.38 2.38
N VAL A 113 0.62 17.24 1.31
CA VAL A 113 -0.84 17.09 1.39
C VAL A 113 -1.23 15.71 0.92
N LEU A 114 -2.15 15.05 1.64
CA LEU A 114 -2.73 13.79 1.21
C LEU A 114 -3.59 13.99 -0.04
N VAL A 115 -3.21 13.35 -1.14
CA VAL A 115 -3.97 13.35 -2.40
C VAL A 115 -5.01 12.23 -2.40
N GLY A 116 -4.62 11.05 -1.93
CA GLY A 116 -5.52 9.92 -1.83
C GLY A 116 -4.87 8.71 -1.17
N ALA A 117 -5.72 7.84 -0.64
CA ALA A 117 -5.27 6.63 0.03
C ALA A 117 -6.13 5.41 -0.30
N ALA A 118 -5.52 4.25 -0.18
CA ALA A 118 -6.12 2.94 -0.37
C ALA A 118 -5.67 1.99 0.77
N PRO A 119 -6.28 2.09 1.96
CA PRO A 119 -5.92 1.25 3.11
C PRO A 119 -5.95 -0.25 2.81
N ASP A 120 -6.90 -0.67 1.99
CA ASP A 120 -7.07 -2.07 1.57
C ASP A 120 -5.89 -2.61 0.74
N LYS A 121 -5.06 -1.73 0.18
CA LYS A 121 -3.90 -2.07 -0.66
C LYS A 121 -2.59 -1.55 -0.06
N ASP A 122 -2.66 -0.98 1.14
CA ASP A 122 -1.52 -0.35 1.82
C ASP A 122 -0.80 0.70 0.95
N LEU A 123 -1.57 1.55 0.26
CA LEU A 123 -1.06 2.59 -0.64
C LEU A 123 -1.55 3.97 -0.25
N ALA A 124 -0.68 4.97 -0.40
CA ALA A 124 -1.03 6.38 -0.27
C ALA A 124 -0.24 7.24 -1.27
N VAL A 125 -0.82 8.37 -1.65
CA VAL A 125 -0.20 9.39 -2.48
C VAL A 125 -0.25 10.72 -1.75
N LEU A 126 0.92 11.30 -1.54
CA LEU A 126 1.09 12.67 -1.04
C LEU A 126 1.46 13.60 -2.20
N LYS A 127 1.28 14.88 -2.00
CA LYS A 127 1.68 15.95 -2.94
C LYS A 127 2.57 16.93 -2.23
N VAL A 128 3.70 17.26 -2.86
CA VAL A 128 4.62 18.30 -2.42
C VAL A 128 4.79 19.37 -3.51
N GLU A 129 5.06 20.60 -3.09
CA GLU A 129 5.42 21.69 -3.98
C GLU A 129 6.94 21.90 -3.94
N ALA A 130 7.66 21.12 -4.75
CA ALA A 130 9.11 21.17 -4.86
C ALA A 130 9.53 21.88 -6.16
N PRO A 131 10.69 22.57 -6.20
CA PRO A 131 11.19 23.19 -7.41
C PRO A 131 11.39 22.19 -8.55
N PRO A 132 11.17 22.62 -9.81
CA PRO A 132 11.51 21.81 -10.98
C PRO A 132 12.95 21.34 -10.93
N GLY A 133 13.21 20.08 -11.29
CA GLY A 133 14.54 19.46 -11.26
C GLY A 133 14.91 18.75 -9.96
N ARG A 134 14.21 19.02 -8.83
CA ARG A 134 14.33 18.22 -7.60
C ARG A 134 13.54 16.91 -7.67
N LEU A 135 12.48 16.88 -8.45
CA LEU A 135 11.58 15.74 -8.60
C LEU A 135 12.10 14.80 -9.69
N VAL A 136 12.78 13.74 -9.27
CA VAL A 136 13.35 12.72 -10.16
C VAL A 136 12.54 11.43 -10.02
N PRO A 137 11.58 11.12 -10.93
CA PRO A 137 10.82 9.88 -10.88
C PRO A 137 11.70 8.66 -11.17
N LEU A 138 11.36 7.53 -10.52
CA LEU A 138 11.96 6.23 -10.84
C LEU A 138 11.45 5.70 -12.18
N GLU A 139 12.30 4.96 -12.88
CA GLU A 139 11.86 4.17 -14.04
C GLU A 139 10.98 3.01 -13.55
N VAL A 140 9.79 2.90 -14.14
CA VAL A 140 8.82 1.88 -13.75
C VAL A 140 9.06 0.60 -14.54
N GLY A 141 9.20 -0.52 -13.81
CA GLY A 141 9.30 -1.87 -14.37
C GLY A 141 7.96 -2.58 -14.42
N HIS A 142 8.00 -3.91 -14.43
CA HIS A 142 6.85 -4.80 -14.39
C HIS A 142 7.04 -5.84 -13.29
N SER A 143 5.96 -6.16 -12.55
CA SER A 143 5.98 -7.19 -11.52
C SER A 143 5.43 -8.54 -12.00
N GLY A 144 4.72 -8.56 -13.12
CA GLY A 144 4.18 -9.78 -13.71
C GLY A 144 5.22 -10.72 -14.31
N ASP A 145 6.40 -10.20 -14.67
CA ASP A 145 7.48 -10.95 -15.31
C ASP A 145 8.58 -11.42 -14.33
N LEU A 146 8.39 -11.15 -13.05
CA LEU A 146 9.37 -11.52 -12.04
C LEU A 146 9.49 -13.04 -11.90
N VAL A 147 10.71 -13.49 -11.59
CA VAL A 147 11.01 -14.88 -11.33
C VAL A 147 11.71 -15.05 -9.97
N VAL A 148 11.44 -16.17 -9.29
CA VAL A 148 12.11 -16.51 -8.02
C VAL A 148 13.60 -16.67 -8.27
N GLY A 149 14.43 -16.10 -7.39
CA GLY A 149 15.87 -16.00 -7.53
C GLY A 149 16.38 -14.74 -8.25
N GLN A 150 15.48 -13.93 -8.82
CA GLN A 150 15.86 -12.63 -9.41
C GLN A 150 16.33 -11.67 -8.32
N ARG A 151 17.48 -11.01 -8.55
CA ARG A 151 18.07 -10.04 -7.61
C ARG A 151 17.18 -8.81 -7.46
N VAL A 152 17.06 -8.34 -6.23
CA VAL A 152 16.32 -7.13 -5.87
C VAL A 152 17.11 -6.24 -4.93
N LEU A 153 16.83 -4.94 -4.98
CA LEU A 153 17.40 -3.90 -4.14
C LEU A 153 16.26 -3.13 -3.47
N ALA A 154 16.21 -3.15 -2.14
CA ALA A 154 15.26 -2.34 -1.37
C ALA A 154 15.95 -1.09 -0.87
N VAL A 155 15.40 0.08 -1.20
CA VAL A 155 15.96 1.38 -0.81
C VAL A 155 15.00 2.07 0.13
N GLY A 156 15.53 2.77 1.13
CA GLY A 156 14.77 3.58 2.06
C GLY A 156 15.56 4.78 2.56
N ASN A 157 14.87 5.67 3.25
CA ASN A 157 15.46 6.81 3.95
C ASN A 157 14.91 6.86 5.38
N PRO A 158 15.42 6.03 6.30
CA PRO A 158 14.84 5.84 7.63
C PRO A 158 15.00 7.05 8.56
N PHE A 159 15.96 7.93 8.30
CA PHE A 159 16.34 9.02 9.19
C PHE A 159 16.27 10.42 8.56
N GLY A 160 15.90 10.51 7.29
CA GLY A 160 15.77 11.78 6.56
C GLY A 160 17.07 12.36 5.98
N PHE A 161 18.22 11.80 6.34
CA PHE A 161 19.53 12.31 5.91
C PHE A 161 20.41 11.23 5.26
N ASP A 162 20.17 9.95 5.54
CA ASP A 162 20.95 8.84 5.00
C ASP A 162 20.03 7.78 4.37
N HIS A 163 20.22 7.53 3.09
CA HIS A 163 19.54 6.44 2.41
C HIS A 163 20.18 5.10 2.78
N THR A 164 19.34 4.07 2.93
CA THR A 164 19.78 2.70 3.19
C THR A 164 19.49 1.82 1.99
N LEU A 165 20.38 0.86 1.76
CA LEU A 165 20.25 -0.17 0.76
C LEU A 165 20.26 -1.54 1.43
N THR A 166 19.30 -2.38 1.12
CA THR A 166 19.37 -3.81 1.40
C THR A 166 19.19 -4.59 0.10
N THR A 167 19.92 -5.67 -0.06
CA THR A 167 19.86 -6.51 -1.27
C THR A 167 19.41 -7.92 -0.92
N GLY A 168 18.77 -8.56 -1.87
CA GLY A 168 18.30 -9.94 -1.76
C GLY A 168 17.81 -10.44 -3.10
N VAL A 169 16.92 -11.42 -3.04
CA VAL A 169 16.27 -12.00 -4.22
C VAL A 169 14.74 -12.04 -4.04
N VAL A 170 14.04 -12.19 -5.13
CA VAL A 170 12.63 -12.60 -5.10
C VAL A 170 12.58 -14.01 -4.53
N SER A 171 12.05 -14.18 -3.32
CA SER A 171 11.96 -15.46 -2.62
C SER A 171 10.65 -16.20 -2.92
N GLY A 172 9.62 -15.48 -3.36
CA GLY A 172 8.32 -16.04 -3.70
C GLY A 172 7.41 -15.01 -4.37
N LEU A 173 6.44 -15.52 -5.12
CA LEU A 173 5.45 -14.73 -5.86
C LEU A 173 4.05 -15.29 -5.61
N GLY A 174 3.01 -14.49 -5.91
CA GLY A 174 1.62 -14.93 -5.78
C GLY A 174 1.17 -15.17 -4.34
N ARG A 175 1.87 -14.58 -3.35
CA ARG A 175 1.47 -14.67 -1.95
C ARG A 175 0.30 -13.72 -1.66
N GLU A 176 -0.52 -14.10 -0.68
CA GLU A 176 -1.59 -13.25 -0.18
C GLU A 176 -1.27 -12.81 1.25
N LEU A 177 -1.43 -11.53 1.52
CA LEU A 177 -1.30 -10.94 2.85
C LEU A 177 -2.58 -10.22 3.24
N ARG A 178 -2.79 -9.99 4.54
CA ARG A 178 -3.92 -9.20 5.03
C ARG A 178 -3.45 -7.78 5.30
N SER A 179 -4.14 -6.81 4.69
CA SER A 179 -3.95 -5.38 5.02
C SER A 179 -4.42 -5.08 6.45
N PRO A 180 -4.10 -3.91 7.01
CA PRO A 180 -4.63 -3.45 8.29
C PRO A 180 -6.17 -3.45 8.34
N SER A 181 -6.81 -3.13 7.22
CA SER A 181 -8.28 -3.17 7.07
C SER A 181 -8.86 -4.59 7.04
N GLY A 182 -8.01 -5.64 7.11
CA GLY A 182 -8.40 -7.05 7.05
C GLY A 182 -8.64 -7.59 5.64
N ARG A 183 -8.58 -6.76 4.60
CA ARG A 183 -8.68 -7.19 3.20
C ARG A 183 -7.39 -7.84 2.71
N ARG A 184 -7.48 -8.67 1.69
CA ARG A 184 -6.32 -9.37 1.12
C ARG A 184 -5.61 -8.48 0.11
N ILE A 185 -4.29 -8.35 0.27
CA ILE A 185 -3.38 -7.86 -0.77
C ILE A 185 -2.84 -9.10 -1.46
N ARG A 186 -3.13 -9.24 -2.76
CA ARG A 186 -2.73 -10.39 -3.56
C ARG A 186 -1.44 -10.12 -4.33
N ASP A 187 -0.84 -11.21 -4.78
CA ASP A 187 0.32 -11.21 -5.68
C ASP A 187 1.55 -10.50 -5.10
N VAL A 188 1.63 -10.36 -3.76
CA VAL A 188 2.78 -9.69 -3.14
C VAL A 188 4.08 -10.40 -3.48
N ILE A 189 5.12 -9.60 -3.63
CA ILE A 189 6.49 -10.06 -3.85
C ILE A 189 7.08 -10.39 -2.48
N GLN A 190 7.53 -11.63 -2.29
CA GLN A 190 8.31 -12.02 -1.13
C GLN A 190 9.80 -11.88 -1.46
N THR A 191 10.59 -11.34 -0.53
CA THR A 191 12.04 -11.18 -0.67
C THR A 191 12.75 -11.47 0.65
N ASP A 192 14.01 -11.87 0.58
CA ASP A 192 14.92 -11.96 1.72
C ASP A 192 15.76 -10.68 1.92
N ALA A 193 15.66 -9.70 1.02
CA ALA A 193 16.14 -8.35 1.30
C ALA A 193 15.53 -7.85 2.61
N ALA A 194 16.36 -7.30 3.50
CA ALA A 194 15.87 -6.88 4.82
C ALA A 194 14.89 -5.71 4.70
N ILE A 195 13.60 -5.98 4.98
CA ILE A 195 12.56 -4.97 5.07
C ILE A 195 12.29 -4.71 6.55
N ASN A 196 12.49 -3.44 6.95
CA ASN A 196 12.37 -2.98 8.33
C ASN A 196 11.58 -1.67 8.37
N PRO A 197 11.10 -1.24 9.57
CA PRO A 197 10.65 0.13 9.77
C PRO A 197 11.72 1.10 9.28
N GLY A 198 11.32 2.04 8.42
CA GLY A 198 12.22 3.03 7.81
C GLY A 198 12.45 2.81 6.31
N ASN A 199 12.51 1.58 5.77
CA ASN A 199 12.45 1.39 4.32
C ASN A 199 11.04 1.06 3.81
N SER A 200 10.06 0.93 4.71
CA SER A 200 8.64 0.79 4.39
C SER A 200 8.14 2.02 3.62
N GLY A 201 7.42 1.80 2.53
CA GLY A 201 7.00 2.84 1.58
C GLY A 201 8.05 3.20 0.53
N GLY A 202 9.30 2.82 0.73
CA GLY A 202 10.37 2.97 -0.25
C GLY A 202 10.29 1.96 -1.40
N PRO A 203 11.06 2.17 -2.48
CA PRO A 203 11.01 1.32 -3.65
C PRO A 203 11.74 -0.02 -3.45
N LEU A 204 11.17 -1.07 -4.04
CA LEU A 204 11.85 -2.30 -4.40
C LEU A 204 12.23 -2.23 -5.88
N LEU A 205 13.52 -2.41 -6.19
CA LEU A 205 14.08 -2.26 -7.51
C LEU A 205 14.62 -3.60 -8.04
N ASP A 206 14.61 -3.78 -9.36
CA ASP A 206 15.36 -4.84 -10.01
C ASP A 206 16.85 -4.47 -10.17
N SER A 207 17.67 -5.39 -10.67
CA SER A 207 19.11 -5.18 -10.90
C SER A 207 19.44 -4.09 -11.94
N SER A 208 18.44 -3.62 -12.70
CA SER A 208 18.59 -2.49 -13.64
C SER A 208 18.19 -1.15 -13.02
N GLY A 209 17.63 -1.17 -11.80
CA GLY A 209 17.15 0.01 -11.08
C GLY A 209 15.71 0.38 -11.42
N ARG A 210 14.95 -0.51 -12.07
CA ARG A 210 13.54 -0.29 -12.37
C ARG A 210 12.70 -0.66 -11.15
N LEU A 211 11.71 0.16 -10.87
CA LEU A 211 10.75 -0.03 -9.78
C LEU A 211 9.86 -1.25 -10.05
N ILE A 212 9.92 -2.26 -9.19
CA ILE A 212 9.14 -3.50 -9.29
C ILE A 212 8.15 -3.68 -8.14
N GLY A 213 8.27 -2.89 -7.08
CA GLY A 213 7.33 -2.93 -5.94
C GLY A 213 7.59 -1.83 -4.93
N ILE A 214 6.75 -1.80 -3.88
CA ILE A 214 6.87 -0.93 -2.72
C ILE A 214 7.11 -1.79 -1.49
N ASN A 215 8.23 -1.56 -0.79
CA ASN A 215 8.57 -2.27 0.43
C ASN A 215 7.51 -2.06 1.51
N SER A 216 7.09 -3.12 2.22
CA SER A 216 6.13 -3.03 3.30
C SER A 216 6.61 -3.84 4.51
N ALA A 217 6.96 -3.13 5.60
CA ALA A 217 7.36 -3.72 6.88
C ALA A 217 6.16 -4.19 7.72
N LEU A 218 4.93 -3.85 7.31
CA LEU A 218 3.69 -4.17 8.02
C LEU A 218 3.53 -5.68 8.29
N PHE A 219 4.14 -6.51 7.46
CA PHE A 219 3.97 -7.96 7.47
C PHE A 219 5.10 -8.71 8.20
N SER A 220 5.96 -7.99 8.93
CA SER A 220 6.98 -8.62 9.77
C SER A 220 6.36 -9.08 11.11
N PRO A 221 6.36 -10.37 11.43
CA PRO A 221 5.77 -10.88 12.68
C PRO A 221 6.45 -10.35 13.95
N SER A 222 7.71 -9.94 13.85
CA SER A 222 8.53 -9.46 14.98
C SER A 222 8.76 -7.94 14.97
N GLY A 223 8.25 -7.23 13.96
CA GLY A 223 8.56 -5.81 13.73
C GLY A 223 9.98 -5.56 13.18
N ALA A 224 10.79 -6.62 13.01
CA ALA A 224 12.11 -6.57 12.39
C ALA A 224 12.22 -7.67 11.32
N SER A 225 13.16 -7.52 10.39
CA SER A 225 13.38 -8.51 9.35
C SER A 225 13.87 -9.84 9.95
N ALA A 226 13.13 -10.91 9.69
CA ALA A 226 13.53 -12.29 10.00
C ALA A 226 13.96 -13.06 8.73
N GLY A 227 14.47 -12.36 7.69
CA GLY A 227 14.78 -12.94 6.39
C GLY A 227 13.54 -13.14 5.51
N ILE A 228 12.41 -12.55 5.89
CA ILE A 228 11.18 -12.57 5.11
C ILE A 228 10.66 -11.14 5.06
N GLY A 229 10.70 -10.53 3.88
CA GLY A 229 10.14 -9.23 3.56
C GLY A 229 9.08 -9.34 2.48
N PHE A 230 8.25 -8.33 2.36
CA PHE A 230 7.21 -8.27 1.35
C PHE A 230 7.18 -6.90 0.67
N ALA A 231 6.72 -6.90 -0.58
CA ALA A 231 6.48 -5.66 -1.31
C ALA A 231 5.15 -5.73 -2.09
N VAL A 232 4.47 -4.58 -2.17
CA VAL A 232 3.29 -4.41 -3.01
C VAL A 232 3.76 -4.34 -4.47
N PRO A 233 3.21 -5.16 -5.39
CA PRO A 233 3.67 -5.23 -6.77
C PRO A 233 3.45 -3.93 -7.55
N ILE A 234 4.41 -3.55 -8.39
CA ILE A 234 4.33 -2.29 -9.16
C ILE A 234 3.17 -2.27 -10.15
N ASP A 235 2.76 -3.39 -10.72
CA ASP A 235 1.62 -3.43 -11.64
C ASP A 235 0.30 -3.07 -10.91
N THR A 236 0.19 -3.44 -9.63
CA THR A 236 -0.91 -2.98 -8.77
C THR A 236 -0.83 -1.48 -8.51
N VAL A 237 0.35 -0.97 -8.19
CA VAL A 237 0.59 0.47 -7.95
C VAL A 237 0.25 1.29 -9.19
N ASN A 238 0.73 0.88 -10.38
CA ASN A 238 0.48 1.52 -11.67
C ASN A 238 -1.01 1.64 -12.00
N ARG A 239 -1.79 0.64 -11.60
CA ARG A 239 -3.24 0.64 -11.81
C ARG A 239 -3.98 1.55 -10.84
N LEU A 240 -3.49 1.70 -9.62
CA LEU A 240 -4.20 2.36 -8.52
C LEU A 240 -3.79 3.82 -8.30
N VAL A 241 -2.50 4.14 -8.42
CA VAL A 241 -1.99 5.50 -8.17
C VAL A 241 -2.67 6.56 -9.07
N PRO A 242 -2.89 6.33 -10.38
CA PRO A 242 -3.63 7.29 -11.20
C PRO A 242 -5.07 7.55 -10.71
N GLN A 243 -5.71 6.55 -10.09
CA GLN A 243 -7.04 6.72 -9.51
C GLN A 243 -6.99 7.55 -8.23
N LEU A 244 -5.98 7.29 -7.37
CA LEU A 244 -5.76 8.09 -6.16
C LEU A 244 -5.48 9.56 -6.51
N ILE A 245 -4.65 9.81 -7.52
CA ILE A 245 -4.35 11.18 -7.99
C ILE A 245 -5.62 11.87 -8.52
N ARG A 246 -6.42 11.16 -9.31
CA ARG A 246 -7.57 11.77 -9.98
C ARG A 246 -8.81 11.89 -9.11
N TYR A 247 -9.05 10.93 -8.22
CA TYR A 247 -10.32 10.80 -7.48
C TYR A 247 -10.15 10.84 -5.96
N GLY A 248 -8.93 10.89 -5.44
CA GLY A 248 -8.63 10.77 -4.01
C GLY A 248 -8.85 9.39 -3.42
N ARG A 249 -9.37 8.45 -4.20
CA ARG A 249 -9.74 7.10 -3.78
C ARG A 249 -9.68 6.10 -4.92
N ILE A 250 -9.71 4.83 -4.59
CA ILE A 250 -9.92 3.76 -5.57
C ILE A 250 -11.42 3.62 -5.81
N LYS A 251 -11.81 3.54 -7.08
CA LYS A 251 -13.17 3.19 -7.46
C LYS A 251 -13.47 1.75 -7.07
N GLN A 252 -14.64 1.52 -6.49
CA GLN A 252 -15.12 0.19 -6.13
C GLN A 252 -16.18 -0.28 -7.12
N PRO A 253 -15.79 -1.06 -8.13
CA PRO A 253 -16.76 -1.63 -9.04
C PRO A 253 -17.62 -2.66 -8.31
N GLY A 254 -18.92 -2.57 -8.49
CA GLY A 254 -19.86 -3.48 -7.88
C GLY A 254 -21.23 -3.44 -8.57
N ILE A 255 -22.13 -4.26 -8.07
CA ILE A 255 -23.49 -4.39 -8.60
C ILE A 255 -24.40 -3.46 -7.80
N ALA A 256 -25.00 -2.49 -8.47
CA ALA A 256 -25.86 -1.51 -7.82
C ALA A 256 -27.18 -2.13 -7.33
N GLY A 257 -27.59 -1.82 -6.09
CA GLY A 257 -28.83 -2.29 -5.48
C GLY A 257 -28.77 -3.73 -4.97
N VAL A 258 -27.57 -4.29 -4.72
CA VAL A 258 -27.42 -5.65 -4.16
C VAL A 258 -26.75 -5.60 -2.78
N THR A 259 -27.38 -6.28 -1.83
CA THR A 259 -26.75 -6.62 -0.55
C THR A 259 -26.42 -8.11 -0.53
N LEU A 260 -25.23 -8.47 -0.06
CA LEU A 260 -24.75 -9.85 -0.05
C LEU A 260 -24.83 -10.46 1.35
N VAL A 261 -25.04 -11.78 1.41
CA VAL A 261 -24.92 -12.56 2.64
C VAL A 261 -23.44 -12.67 3.01
N SER A 262 -23.07 -12.47 4.28
CA SER A 262 -21.67 -12.61 4.70
C SER A 262 -21.14 -14.02 4.45
N ASP A 263 -19.85 -14.12 4.10
CA ASP A 263 -19.20 -15.41 3.84
C ASP A 263 -19.29 -16.38 5.03
N ALA A 264 -19.30 -15.85 6.26
CA ALA A 264 -19.44 -16.68 7.47
C ALA A 264 -20.80 -17.36 7.51
N ILE A 265 -21.89 -16.62 7.23
CA ILE A 265 -23.25 -17.15 7.20
C ILE A 265 -23.41 -18.12 6.01
N ALA A 266 -22.89 -17.77 4.84
CA ALA A 266 -22.95 -18.62 3.65
C ALA A 266 -22.30 -19.99 3.92
N ARG A 267 -21.08 -20.01 4.46
CA ARG A 267 -20.34 -21.24 4.81
C ARG A 267 -21.05 -22.06 5.90
N ALA A 268 -21.58 -21.41 6.94
CA ALA A 268 -22.31 -22.11 8.00
C ALA A 268 -23.57 -22.83 7.48
N ASN A 269 -24.09 -22.39 6.34
CA ASN A 269 -25.26 -23.00 5.67
C ASN A 269 -24.87 -23.87 4.45
N GLY A 270 -23.59 -24.17 4.26
CA GLY A 270 -23.12 -25.05 3.19
C GLY A 270 -23.28 -24.48 1.77
N LEU A 271 -23.35 -23.15 1.63
CA LEU A 271 -23.49 -22.50 0.33
C LEU A 271 -22.13 -22.36 -0.35
N GLU A 272 -22.04 -22.83 -1.58
CA GLU A 272 -20.90 -22.61 -2.45
C GLU A 272 -21.15 -21.39 -3.35
N GLY A 273 -20.46 -20.26 -3.10
CA GLY A 273 -20.62 -19.02 -3.84
C GLY A 273 -21.12 -17.88 -2.97
N VAL A 274 -21.52 -16.77 -3.60
CA VAL A 274 -21.92 -15.53 -2.95
C VAL A 274 -23.42 -15.36 -3.02
N ALA A 275 -24.11 -15.59 -1.92
CA ALA A 275 -25.58 -15.49 -1.86
C ALA A 275 -26.03 -14.02 -1.79
N ILE A 276 -27.08 -13.69 -2.53
CA ILE A 276 -27.72 -12.38 -2.51
C ILE A 276 -28.70 -12.32 -1.36
N TYR A 277 -28.45 -11.40 -0.42
CA TYR A 277 -29.38 -11.15 0.69
C TYR A 277 -30.62 -10.37 0.22
N GLN A 278 -30.37 -9.24 -0.47
CA GLN A 278 -31.44 -8.35 -0.93
C GLN A 278 -31.09 -7.75 -2.28
N VAL A 279 -32.09 -7.56 -3.12
CA VAL A 279 -32.07 -6.75 -4.33
C VAL A 279 -33.03 -5.60 -4.12
N GLU A 280 -32.60 -4.38 -4.34
CA GLU A 280 -33.38 -3.17 -4.26
C GLU A 280 -34.32 -3.09 -5.47
N GLU A 281 -35.62 -2.88 -5.22
CA GLU A 281 -36.66 -2.78 -6.26
C GLU A 281 -36.38 -1.58 -7.18
N GLY A 282 -36.49 -1.78 -8.47
CA GLY A 282 -36.21 -0.78 -9.51
C GLY A 282 -34.70 -0.54 -9.74
N SER A 283 -33.81 -1.25 -9.03
CA SER A 283 -32.36 -1.15 -9.26
C SER A 283 -31.95 -1.80 -10.59
N PRO A 284 -30.75 -1.49 -11.11
CA PRO A 284 -30.17 -2.19 -12.27
C PRO A 284 -30.07 -3.71 -12.07
N SER A 285 -29.91 -4.17 -10.86
CA SER A 285 -29.84 -5.59 -10.51
C SER A 285 -31.21 -6.28 -10.55
N ASP A 286 -32.24 -5.57 -10.10
CA ASP A 286 -33.61 -6.01 -10.23
C ASP A 286 -34.04 -6.12 -11.70
N ALA A 287 -33.73 -5.08 -12.49
CA ALA A 287 -33.98 -5.08 -13.92
C ALA A 287 -33.21 -6.20 -14.67
N ALA A 288 -32.06 -6.63 -14.14
CA ALA A 288 -31.29 -7.77 -14.66
C ALA A 288 -31.88 -9.13 -14.21
N GLY A 289 -32.89 -9.14 -13.37
CA GLY A 289 -33.57 -10.35 -12.89
C GLY A 289 -32.83 -11.10 -11.78
N LEU A 290 -31.99 -10.41 -11.01
CA LEU A 290 -31.42 -10.98 -9.79
C LEU A 290 -32.46 -10.99 -8.66
N SER A 291 -32.36 -11.96 -7.78
CA SER A 291 -33.30 -12.12 -6.65
C SER A 291 -32.56 -12.39 -5.33
N GLY A 292 -32.98 -11.72 -4.29
CA GLY A 292 -32.49 -11.92 -2.91
C GLY A 292 -33.27 -12.95 -2.14
N ILE A 293 -32.98 -13.05 -0.84
CA ILE A 293 -33.72 -13.87 0.11
C ILE A 293 -35.14 -13.33 0.25
N THR A 294 -36.15 -14.23 0.19
CA THR A 294 -37.55 -13.91 0.41
C THR A 294 -38.08 -14.68 1.61
N LEU A 295 -39.19 -14.21 2.21
CA LEU A 295 -39.85 -14.94 3.28
C LEU A 295 -41.04 -15.73 2.71
N THR A 296 -41.17 -16.98 3.10
CA THR A 296 -42.34 -17.78 2.81
C THR A 296 -43.56 -17.29 3.63
N ARG A 297 -44.78 -17.74 3.31
CA ARG A 297 -45.96 -17.45 4.11
C ARG A 297 -45.81 -17.86 5.58
N SER A 298 -45.01 -18.88 5.88
CA SER A 298 -44.67 -19.33 7.24
C SER A 298 -43.49 -18.56 7.86
N ARG A 299 -43.06 -17.42 7.28
CA ARG A 299 -41.95 -16.58 7.70
C ARG A 299 -40.57 -17.31 7.72
N ARG A 300 -40.42 -18.41 6.99
CA ARG A 300 -39.14 -19.07 6.83
C ARG A 300 -38.36 -18.39 5.69
N PRO A 301 -37.05 -18.12 5.86
CA PRO A 301 -36.25 -17.56 4.80
C PRO A 301 -36.14 -18.55 3.63
N ARG A 302 -36.24 -18.03 2.43
CA ARG A 302 -36.13 -18.76 1.18
C ARG A 302 -34.99 -18.14 0.38
N LEU A 303 -33.96 -18.93 0.11
CA LEU A 303 -32.76 -18.48 -0.63
C LEU A 303 -33.14 -18.05 -2.05
N GLY A 304 -32.62 -16.94 -2.48
CA GLY A 304 -32.68 -16.43 -3.86
C GLY A 304 -31.48 -16.89 -4.68
N ASP A 305 -30.88 -15.98 -5.42
CA ASP A 305 -29.74 -16.28 -6.28
C ASP A 305 -28.43 -16.37 -5.48
N VAL A 306 -27.59 -17.31 -5.90
CA VAL A 306 -26.21 -17.46 -5.45
C VAL A 306 -25.28 -17.24 -6.65
N ILE A 307 -24.41 -16.25 -6.57
CA ILE A 307 -23.41 -15.97 -7.61
C ILE A 307 -22.30 -17.01 -7.48
N VAL A 308 -22.06 -17.79 -8.52
CA VAL A 308 -21.09 -18.89 -8.53
C VAL A 308 -19.94 -18.65 -9.52
N SER A 309 -20.06 -17.67 -10.43
CA SER A 309 -18.99 -17.29 -11.35
C SER A 309 -19.16 -15.87 -11.88
N VAL A 310 -18.04 -15.26 -12.30
CA VAL A 310 -17.97 -14.00 -13.03
C VAL A 310 -17.16 -14.24 -14.29
N ASP A 311 -17.70 -13.96 -15.48
CA ASP A 311 -17.07 -14.20 -16.79
C ASP A 311 -16.46 -15.61 -16.91
N GLY A 312 -17.17 -16.61 -16.40
CA GLY A 312 -16.76 -18.02 -16.41
C GLY A 312 -15.77 -18.44 -15.32
N LYS A 313 -15.18 -17.51 -14.57
CA LYS A 313 -14.31 -17.83 -13.41
C LYS A 313 -15.16 -18.07 -12.17
N ARG A 314 -14.95 -19.19 -11.48
CA ARG A 314 -15.67 -19.53 -10.24
C ARG A 314 -15.35 -18.52 -9.13
N VAL A 315 -16.37 -18.19 -8.33
CA VAL A 315 -16.25 -17.39 -7.12
C VAL A 315 -16.80 -18.18 -5.94
N PHE A 316 -16.07 -18.18 -4.80
CA PHE A 316 -16.42 -18.92 -3.59
C PHE A 316 -16.66 -17.99 -2.40
N SER A 317 -16.30 -16.71 -2.51
CA SER A 317 -16.37 -15.71 -1.46
C SER A 317 -16.69 -14.33 -2.03
N GLN A 318 -17.15 -13.43 -1.16
CA GLN A 318 -17.32 -12.01 -1.53
C GLN A 318 -16.00 -11.41 -2.04
N GLN A 319 -14.87 -11.83 -1.46
CA GLN A 319 -13.54 -11.34 -1.90
C GLN A 319 -13.27 -11.76 -3.35
N ASP A 320 -13.55 -13.01 -3.74
CA ASP A 320 -13.36 -13.46 -5.12
C ASP A 320 -14.25 -12.68 -6.09
N LEU A 321 -15.50 -12.39 -5.67
CA LEU A 321 -16.43 -11.57 -6.44
C LEU A 321 -15.90 -10.15 -6.65
N PHE A 322 -15.44 -9.49 -5.57
CA PHE A 322 -14.91 -8.13 -5.65
C PHE A 322 -13.63 -8.07 -6.47
N ASP A 323 -12.74 -9.06 -6.37
CA ASP A 323 -11.53 -9.13 -7.17
C ASP A 323 -11.83 -9.28 -8.68
N ALA A 324 -12.85 -10.08 -9.01
CA ALA A 324 -13.31 -10.19 -10.40
C ALA A 324 -13.88 -8.86 -10.90
N PHE A 325 -14.62 -8.13 -10.08
CA PHE A 325 -15.14 -6.81 -10.42
C PHE A 325 -14.04 -5.76 -10.52
N GLU A 326 -13.05 -5.76 -9.62
CA GLU A 326 -11.87 -4.88 -9.71
C GLU A 326 -11.10 -5.10 -11.02
N THR A 327 -10.99 -6.36 -11.45
CA THR A 327 -10.34 -6.72 -12.72
C THR A 327 -11.12 -6.19 -13.92
N ALA A 328 -12.45 -6.30 -13.91
CA ALA A 328 -13.32 -5.82 -14.98
C ALA A 328 -13.42 -4.29 -15.03
N GLY A 329 -13.44 -3.64 -13.87
CA GLY A 329 -13.51 -2.18 -13.73
C GLY A 329 -14.92 -1.59 -13.76
N VAL A 330 -15.03 -0.35 -13.29
CA VAL A 330 -16.30 0.42 -13.31
C VAL A 330 -16.75 0.68 -14.74
N GLY A 331 -18.04 0.48 -15.00
CA GLY A 331 -18.66 0.65 -16.32
C GLY A 331 -18.62 -0.59 -17.20
N ALA A 332 -17.81 -1.59 -16.84
CA ALA A 332 -17.81 -2.88 -17.57
C ALA A 332 -19.12 -3.63 -17.39
N THR A 333 -19.48 -4.44 -18.37
CA THR A 333 -20.59 -5.40 -18.28
C THR A 333 -20.00 -6.79 -18.14
N VAL A 334 -20.29 -7.44 -17.02
CA VAL A 334 -19.84 -8.79 -16.70
C VAL A 334 -20.98 -9.80 -16.81
N LYS A 335 -20.65 -11.07 -17.04
CA LYS A 335 -21.58 -12.20 -17.00
C LYS A 335 -21.49 -12.88 -15.65
N LEU A 336 -22.55 -12.82 -14.87
CA LEU A 336 -22.69 -13.58 -13.63
C LEU A 336 -23.27 -14.95 -13.94
N GLY A 337 -22.59 -16.01 -13.56
CA GLY A 337 -23.22 -17.32 -13.41
C GLY A 337 -23.93 -17.35 -12.07
N VAL A 338 -25.24 -17.51 -12.06
CA VAL A 338 -26.04 -17.58 -10.85
C VAL A 338 -26.76 -18.93 -10.74
N ALA A 339 -26.77 -19.50 -9.56
CA ALA A 339 -27.58 -20.67 -9.21
C ALA A 339 -28.83 -20.21 -8.43
N ASP A 340 -30.02 -20.67 -8.84
CA ASP A 340 -31.22 -20.46 -8.05
C ASP A 340 -31.14 -21.32 -6.77
N GLY A 341 -31.08 -20.69 -5.62
CA GLY A 341 -30.92 -21.37 -4.32
C GLY A 341 -32.02 -22.35 -3.93
N ARG A 342 -33.08 -22.51 -4.75
CA ARG A 342 -34.19 -23.43 -4.55
C ARG A 342 -34.10 -24.66 -5.42
N THR A 343 -33.68 -24.48 -6.65
CA THR A 343 -33.75 -25.50 -7.71
C THR A 343 -32.40 -25.91 -8.22
N ASP A 344 -31.33 -25.22 -7.80
CA ASP A 344 -29.94 -25.33 -8.29
C ASP A 344 -29.84 -25.14 -9.82
N LYS A 345 -30.89 -24.61 -10.44
CA LYS A 345 -30.82 -24.25 -11.87
C LYS A 345 -29.88 -23.09 -12.07
N ARG A 346 -28.94 -23.26 -12.97
CA ARG A 346 -27.93 -22.24 -13.31
C ARG A 346 -28.41 -21.44 -14.51
N ARG A 347 -28.15 -20.13 -14.46
CA ARG A 347 -28.35 -19.20 -15.58
C ARG A 347 -27.24 -18.15 -15.61
N GLU A 348 -27.08 -17.49 -16.74
CA GLU A 348 -26.21 -16.33 -16.88
C GLU A 348 -27.04 -15.05 -16.81
N VAL A 349 -26.53 -14.07 -16.07
CA VAL A 349 -27.13 -12.73 -15.95
C VAL A 349 -26.05 -11.71 -16.31
N ARG A 350 -26.34 -10.79 -17.22
CA ARG A 350 -25.45 -9.69 -17.55
C ARG A 350 -25.74 -8.50 -16.66
N VAL A 351 -24.71 -7.99 -15.98
CA VAL A 351 -24.83 -6.82 -15.11
C VAL A 351 -23.74 -5.80 -15.44
N LYS A 352 -24.10 -4.52 -15.38
CA LYS A 352 -23.14 -3.43 -15.48
C LYS A 352 -22.58 -3.13 -14.10
N LEU A 353 -21.27 -2.90 -14.02
CA LEU A 353 -20.61 -2.52 -12.78
C LEU A 353 -20.63 -1.01 -12.59
N TYR A 354 -20.97 -0.59 -11.40
CA TYR A 354 -21.03 0.81 -10.96
C TYR A 354 -19.98 1.08 -9.89
N ASP A 355 -19.58 2.34 -9.73
CA ASP A 355 -18.76 2.76 -8.58
C ASP A 355 -19.69 2.87 -7.37
N LEU A 356 -19.47 2.02 -6.37
CA LEU A 356 -20.34 1.92 -5.18
C LEU A 356 -19.92 2.84 -4.01
N ARG A 357 -18.91 3.69 -4.20
CA ARG A 357 -18.47 4.67 -3.19
C ARG A 357 -18.70 6.10 -3.62
#